data_ba52330abbff57bfb775ffc016a1f501
#
_entry.id   ba52330abbff57bfb775ffc016a1f501
#
_cell.length_a   1.000
_cell.length_b   1.000
_cell.length_c   1.000
_cell.angle_alpha   90.00
_cell.angle_beta   90.00
_cell.angle_gamma   90.00
#
_symmetry.space_group_name_H-M   'P 1'
#
loop_
_entity.id
_entity.type
_entity.pdbx_description
1 polymer ?
#
loop_
_entity_poly.entity_id
_entity_poly.type
_entity_poly.pdbx_seq_one_letter_code
_entity_poly.pdbx_strand_id
1 'polypeptide(L)'
;MLKEIRPAIVLLIALTLITGLAYPLAITGIAGVLFPHQANGSLIERDGMVVGSELIGQVFTDDKYFHGRPSATNTPDPNDPTKNVDAPYNAANSGGSNLGPTSKMLADRLQGDVDKLKAENPAMPVPVDLVTTSASGLDPDISPEGALFQVSRVAKARNMPEDRVRQLVAENTTGRLAGLLGEPRVNVLALNLALDAAASK
;
A
#
# COMPACT_ATOMS: atom_id res chain seq x y z
N MET A 1 44.58 20.25 21.48
CA MET A 1 43.90 19.09 20.88
C MET A 1 43.47 18.05 21.93
N LEU A 2 44.32 17.52 22.81
CA LEU A 2 43.91 16.54 23.83
C LEU A 2 42.88 17.06 24.84
N LYS A 3 42.83 18.37 25.12
CA LYS A 3 41.84 18.96 26.02
C LYS A 3 40.40 18.92 25.49
N GLU A 4 40.21 18.77 24.16
CA GLU A 4 38.89 18.71 23.51
C GLU A 4 38.31 17.28 23.48
N ILE A 5 39.14 16.27 23.74
CA ILE A 5 38.69 14.86 23.68
C ILE A 5 37.62 14.56 24.75
N ARG A 6 37.87 15.04 26.01
CA ARG A 6 36.92 14.82 27.10
C ARG A 6 35.55 15.46 26.85
N PRO A 7 35.43 16.77 26.51
CA PRO A 7 34.13 17.34 26.18
C PRO A 7 33.49 16.70 24.94
N ALA A 8 34.27 16.31 23.94
CA ALA A 8 33.75 15.63 22.76
C ALA A 8 33.12 14.26 23.11
N ILE A 9 33.79 13.44 23.93
CA ILE A 9 33.27 12.16 24.41
C ILE A 9 32.02 12.36 25.27
N VAL A 10 32.04 13.31 26.20
CA VAL A 10 30.88 13.58 27.06
C VAL A 10 29.68 14.04 26.24
N LEU A 11 29.89 14.93 25.26
CA LEU A 11 28.82 15.40 24.39
C LEU A 11 28.27 14.28 23.49
N LEU A 12 29.14 13.46 22.93
CA LEU A 12 28.77 12.31 22.15
C LEU A 12 27.87 11.33 22.96
N ILE A 13 28.34 10.97 24.16
CA ILE A 13 27.58 10.08 25.06
C ILE A 13 26.24 10.71 25.45
N ALA A 14 26.25 11.97 25.87
CA ALA A 14 25.02 12.66 26.29
C ALA A 14 23.99 12.76 25.15
N LEU A 15 24.43 13.16 23.96
CA LEU A 15 23.56 13.21 22.79
C LEU A 15 23.05 11.82 22.38
N THR A 16 23.92 10.81 22.41
CA THR A 16 23.50 9.42 22.12
C THR A 16 22.43 8.94 23.11
N LEU A 17 22.59 9.22 24.40
CA LEU A 17 21.59 8.86 25.42
C LEU A 17 20.28 9.61 25.22
N ILE A 18 20.33 10.91 24.93
CA ILE A 18 19.14 11.74 24.72
C ILE A 18 18.43 11.33 23.44
N THR A 19 19.13 11.29 22.31
CA THR A 19 18.51 11.06 20.99
C THR A 19 18.30 9.59 20.64
N GLY A 20 19.12 8.69 21.20
CA GLY A 20 19.08 7.26 20.92
C GLY A 20 18.29 6.43 21.93
N LEU A 21 18.09 6.93 23.15
CA LEU A 21 17.35 6.21 24.18
C LEU A 21 16.19 7.04 24.76
N ALA A 22 16.45 8.18 25.38
CA ALA A 22 15.42 8.92 26.10
C ALA A 22 14.30 9.41 25.18
N TYR A 23 14.64 10.04 24.07
CA TYR A 23 13.66 10.56 23.12
C TYR A 23 12.84 9.42 22.43
N PRO A 24 13.44 8.39 21.80
CA PRO A 24 12.67 7.33 21.17
C PRO A 24 11.75 6.59 22.14
N LEU A 25 12.24 6.24 23.33
CA LEU A 25 11.42 5.54 24.34
C LEU A 25 10.29 6.40 24.87
N ALA A 26 10.52 7.70 25.09
CA ALA A 26 9.47 8.62 25.50
C ALA A 26 8.37 8.74 24.41
N ILE A 27 8.76 8.92 23.13
CA ILE A 27 7.80 8.99 22.02
C ILE A 27 7.04 7.67 21.85
N THR A 28 7.72 6.53 21.94
CA THR A 28 7.07 5.20 21.86
C THR A 28 6.03 5.03 22.98
N GLY A 29 6.41 5.40 24.21
CA GLY A 29 5.49 5.33 25.35
C GLY A 29 4.27 6.25 25.20
N ILE A 30 4.49 7.50 24.80
CA ILE A 30 3.42 8.49 24.57
C ILE A 30 2.51 8.03 23.42
N ALA A 31 3.08 7.60 22.30
CA ALA A 31 2.32 7.11 21.16
C ALA A 31 1.51 5.86 21.51
N GLY A 32 2.09 4.92 22.25
CA GLY A 32 1.38 3.70 22.68
C GLY A 32 0.19 3.98 23.61
N VAL A 33 0.22 5.08 24.37
CA VAL A 33 -0.90 5.48 25.24
C VAL A 33 -1.94 6.31 24.49
N LEU A 34 -1.52 7.29 23.69
CA LEU A 34 -2.42 8.24 23.01
C LEU A 34 -2.99 7.69 21.69
N PHE A 35 -2.22 6.86 20.99
CA PHE A 35 -2.54 6.35 19.66
C PHE A 35 -2.24 4.85 19.55
N PRO A 36 -2.84 3.98 20.39
CA PRO A 36 -2.47 2.57 20.48
C PRO A 36 -2.67 1.83 19.14
N HIS A 37 -3.73 2.10 18.39
CA HIS A 37 -3.98 1.48 17.10
C HIS A 37 -2.87 1.79 16.08
N GLN A 38 -2.54 3.09 15.92
CA GLN A 38 -1.50 3.54 14.99
C GLN A 38 -0.10 3.09 15.42
N ALA A 39 0.19 3.17 16.72
CA ALA A 39 1.49 2.77 17.28
C ALA A 39 1.77 1.27 17.11
N ASN A 40 0.72 0.45 17.03
CA ASN A 40 0.83 -1.00 16.81
C ASN A 40 0.65 -1.41 15.33
N GLY A 41 0.71 -0.45 14.39
CA GLY A 41 0.74 -0.74 12.95
C GLY A 41 -0.63 -0.77 12.27
N SER A 42 -1.68 -0.18 12.87
CA SER A 42 -3.03 -0.09 12.31
C SER A 42 -3.54 -1.44 11.78
N LEU A 43 -3.41 -2.47 12.60
CA LEU A 43 -3.80 -3.83 12.23
C LEU A 43 -5.32 -3.95 12.11
N ILE A 44 -5.76 -4.68 11.09
CA ILE A 44 -7.17 -5.04 10.87
C ILE A 44 -7.35 -6.49 11.33
N GLU A 45 -8.29 -6.70 12.24
CA GLU A 45 -8.63 -8.01 12.76
C GLU A 45 -10.04 -8.43 12.30
N ARG A 46 -10.19 -9.70 11.96
CA ARG A 46 -11.48 -10.34 11.67
C ARG A 46 -11.52 -11.71 12.34
N ASP A 47 -12.58 -11.96 13.09
CA ASP A 47 -12.79 -13.21 13.84
C ASP A 47 -11.59 -13.58 14.76
N GLY A 48 -10.95 -12.56 15.36
CA GLY A 48 -9.80 -12.72 16.26
C GLY A 48 -8.48 -13.01 15.57
N MET A 49 -8.43 -12.91 14.23
CA MET A 49 -7.20 -13.07 13.44
C MET A 49 -6.84 -11.77 12.74
N VAL A 50 -5.55 -11.43 12.74
CA VAL A 50 -5.03 -10.31 11.95
C VAL A 50 -5.11 -10.68 10.47
N VAL A 51 -5.87 -9.90 9.69
CA VAL A 51 -6.04 -10.08 8.25
C VAL A 51 -5.17 -9.14 7.42
N GLY A 52 -4.62 -8.10 8.03
CA GLY A 52 -3.70 -7.15 7.40
C GLY A 52 -3.51 -5.88 8.20
N SER A 53 -2.96 -4.86 7.55
CA SER A 53 -2.81 -3.50 8.07
C SER A 53 -3.44 -2.50 7.11
N GLU A 54 -4.01 -1.44 7.65
CA GLU A 54 -4.52 -0.31 6.84
C GLU A 54 -3.41 0.38 6.03
N LEU A 55 -2.15 0.22 6.46
CA LEU A 55 -0.99 0.94 5.92
C LEU A 55 -0.22 0.15 4.87
N ILE A 56 -0.50 -1.15 4.70
CA ILE A 56 0.26 -2.04 3.81
C ILE A 56 -0.71 -2.77 2.89
N GLY A 57 -0.52 -2.61 1.59
CA GLY A 57 -1.28 -3.30 0.57
C GLY A 57 -1.00 -4.80 0.55
N GLN A 58 -1.90 -5.53 -0.08
CA GLN A 58 -1.83 -6.98 -0.25
C GLN A 58 -2.12 -7.38 -1.69
N VAL A 59 -1.67 -8.58 -2.06
CA VAL A 59 -1.95 -9.17 -3.38
C VAL A 59 -3.38 -9.70 -3.40
N PHE A 60 -4.18 -9.17 -4.32
CA PHE A 60 -5.49 -9.72 -4.69
C PHE A 60 -5.44 -10.07 -6.18
N THR A 61 -5.67 -11.33 -6.53
CA THR A 61 -5.61 -11.83 -7.92
C THR A 61 -6.93 -12.41 -8.43
N ASP A 62 -7.89 -12.65 -7.54
CA ASP A 62 -9.21 -13.18 -7.90
C ASP A 62 -10.10 -12.04 -8.45
N ASP A 63 -10.81 -12.30 -9.55
CA ASP A 63 -11.68 -11.33 -10.22
C ASP A 63 -12.77 -10.74 -9.32
N LYS A 64 -13.14 -11.42 -8.25
CA LYS A 64 -14.15 -10.96 -7.28
C LYS A 64 -13.64 -9.87 -6.33
N TYR A 65 -12.34 -9.55 -6.36
CA TYR A 65 -11.72 -8.52 -5.53
C TYR A 65 -11.20 -7.34 -6.36
N PHE A 66 -11.15 -6.17 -5.74
CA PHE A 66 -10.39 -5.05 -6.26
C PHE A 66 -8.91 -5.36 -6.16
N HIS A 67 -8.18 -5.09 -7.23
CA HIS A 67 -6.73 -5.22 -7.29
C HIS A 67 -6.09 -3.88 -6.94
N GLY A 68 -4.96 -3.93 -6.23
CA GLY A 68 -4.14 -2.76 -5.92
C GLY A 68 -3.24 -2.34 -7.08
N ARG A 69 -2.36 -1.39 -6.80
CA ARG A 69 -1.33 -0.92 -7.74
C ARG A 69 -0.32 -2.03 -8.05
N PRO A 70 0.33 -2.01 -9.23
CA PRO A 70 1.46 -2.90 -9.48
C PRO A 70 2.55 -2.72 -8.42
N SER A 71 3.11 -3.81 -7.92
CA SER A 71 4.22 -3.81 -6.96
C SER A 71 5.50 -4.32 -7.62
N ALA A 72 6.63 -3.65 -7.37
CA ALA A 72 7.94 -4.04 -7.86
C ALA A 72 8.82 -4.68 -6.78
N THR A 73 8.24 -5.09 -5.68
CA THR A 73 8.97 -5.77 -4.60
C THR A 73 9.34 -7.19 -5.00
N ASN A 74 10.43 -7.69 -4.44
CA ASN A 74 10.96 -9.01 -4.76
C ASN A 74 11.50 -9.72 -3.50
N THR A 75 11.94 -10.95 -3.67
CA THR A 75 12.59 -11.76 -2.63
C THR A 75 13.73 -12.57 -3.27
N PRO A 76 14.76 -12.96 -2.52
CA PRO A 76 15.74 -13.91 -3.04
C PRO A 76 15.08 -15.20 -3.54
N ASP A 77 15.55 -15.72 -4.68
CA ASP A 77 15.09 -17.00 -5.21
C ASP A 77 15.48 -18.14 -4.22
N PRO A 78 14.53 -18.96 -3.76
CA PRO A 78 14.85 -20.09 -2.89
C PRO A 78 15.85 -21.10 -3.47
N ASN A 79 15.94 -21.17 -4.81
CA ASN A 79 16.84 -22.10 -5.51
C ASN A 79 18.18 -21.45 -5.91
N ASP A 80 18.24 -20.13 -6.00
CA ASP A 80 19.45 -19.40 -6.35
C ASP A 80 19.47 -18.03 -5.63
N PRO A 81 20.00 -17.96 -4.39
CA PRO A 81 20.01 -16.73 -3.60
C PRO A 81 20.75 -15.54 -4.23
N THR A 82 21.46 -15.76 -5.34
CA THR A 82 22.10 -14.68 -6.11
C THR A 82 21.13 -13.94 -7.03
N LYS A 83 19.93 -14.47 -7.21
CA LYS A 83 18.85 -13.90 -8.01
C LYS A 83 17.67 -13.50 -7.13
N ASN A 84 16.87 -12.58 -7.65
CA ASN A 84 15.58 -12.21 -7.06
C ASN A 84 14.44 -12.69 -7.96
N VAL A 85 13.35 -13.08 -7.32
CA VAL A 85 12.05 -13.36 -7.95
C VAL A 85 11.01 -12.36 -7.49
N ASP A 86 10.01 -12.11 -8.33
CA ASP A 86 8.91 -11.21 -7.99
C ASP A 86 8.17 -11.72 -6.74
N ALA A 87 7.99 -10.83 -5.79
CA ALA A 87 7.21 -11.06 -4.58
C ALA A 87 6.40 -9.78 -4.27
N PRO A 88 5.29 -9.56 -5.00
CA PRO A 88 4.50 -8.34 -4.84
C PRO A 88 4.04 -8.13 -3.39
N TYR A 89 4.09 -6.88 -2.93
CA TYR A 89 3.72 -6.48 -1.57
C TYR A 89 4.56 -7.17 -0.46
N ASN A 90 5.84 -7.44 -0.74
CA ASN A 90 6.76 -7.98 0.25
C ASN A 90 7.17 -6.89 1.26
N ALA A 91 6.54 -6.89 2.44
CA ALA A 91 6.82 -5.91 3.49
C ALA A 91 8.26 -5.99 4.06
N ALA A 92 8.96 -7.11 3.86
CA ALA A 92 10.36 -7.26 4.27
C ALA A 92 11.34 -6.60 3.27
N ASN A 93 10.88 -6.23 2.07
CA ASN A 93 11.73 -5.66 1.02
C ASN A 93 10.99 -4.55 0.24
N SER A 94 10.62 -3.47 0.94
CA SER A 94 9.96 -2.31 0.34
C SER A 94 10.85 -1.65 -0.71
N GLY A 95 10.30 -1.40 -1.91
CA GLY A 95 11.02 -0.76 -3.00
C GLY A 95 10.16 -0.54 -4.24
N GLY A 96 10.56 0.41 -5.05
CA GLY A 96 9.96 0.69 -6.36
C GLY A 96 10.76 0.09 -7.51
N SER A 97 10.24 0.17 -8.74
CA SER A 97 10.94 -0.31 -9.94
C SER A 97 12.22 0.47 -10.25
N ASN A 98 12.31 1.73 -9.81
CA ASN A 98 13.41 2.65 -10.06
C ASN A 98 13.79 2.80 -11.55
N LEU A 99 12.86 2.50 -12.46
CA LEU A 99 13.06 2.64 -13.91
C LEU A 99 12.86 4.09 -14.33
N GLY A 100 13.83 4.62 -15.06
CA GLY A 100 13.74 5.99 -15.58
C GLY A 100 12.74 6.12 -16.72
N PRO A 101 12.27 7.34 -17.04
CA PRO A 101 11.25 7.58 -18.07
C PRO A 101 11.68 7.18 -19.50
N THR A 102 12.97 7.06 -19.76
CA THR A 102 13.54 6.62 -21.05
C THR A 102 13.80 5.11 -21.10
N SER A 103 13.48 4.37 -20.04
CA SER A 103 13.69 2.91 -19.98
C SER A 103 12.74 2.17 -20.91
N LYS A 104 13.28 1.41 -21.84
CA LYS A 104 12.48 0.53 -22.69
C LYS A 104 11.70 -0.50 -21.88
N MET A 105 12.30 -1.05 -20.82
CA MET A 105 11.65 -2.01 -19.92
C MET A 105 10.40 -1.41 -19.26
N LEU A 106 10.46 -0.13 -18.85
CA LEU A 106 9.30 0.58 -18.32
C LEU A 106 8.21 0.72 -19.38
N ALA A 107 8.57 1.16 -20.57
CA ALA A 107 7.63 1.36 -21.68
C ALA A 107 6.94 0.05 -22.08
N ASP A 108 7.69 -1.04 -22.24
CA ASP A 108 7.16 -2.35 -22.61
C ASP A 108 6.20 -2.89 -21.52
N ARG A 109 6.56 -2.76 -20.23
CA ARG A 109 5.70 -3.15 -19.11
C ARG A 109 4.40 -2.35 -19.09
N LEU A 110 4.49 -1.02 -19.16
CA LEU A 110 3.32 -0.15 -19.16
C LEU A 110 2.40 -0.46 -20.33
N GLN A 111 2.94 -0.68 -21.53
CA GLN A 111 2.14 -1.04 -22.69
C GLN A 111 1.38 -2.36 -22.46
N GLY A 112 2.07 -3.39 -21.94
CA GLY A 112 1.46 -4.67 -21.65
C GLY A 112 0.35 -4.58 -20.58
N ASP A 113 0.54 -3.77 -19.53
CA ASP A 113 -0.45 -3.56 -18.48
C ASP A 113 -1.67 -2.77 -19.01
N VAL A 114 -1.44 -1.74 -19.82
CA VAL A 114 -2.49 -0.96 -20.50
C VAL A 114 -3.32 -1.85 -21.42
N ASP A 115 -2.69 -2.72 -22.22
CA ASP A 115 -3.38 -3.58 -23.18
C ASP A 115 -4.28 -4.60 -22.45
N LYS A 116 -3.82 -5.16 -21.32
CA LYS A 116 -4.63 -6.05 -20.47
C LYS A 116 -5.85 -5.33 -19.90
N LEU A 117 -5.66 -4.16 -19.30
CA LEU A 117 -6.74 -3.40 -18.69
C LEU A 117 -7.74 -2.87 -19.73
N LYS A 118 -7.28 -2.47 -20.92
CA LYS A 118 -8.18 -2.12 -22.04
C LYS A 118 -9.02 -3.29 -22.51
N ALA A 119 -8.49 -4.51 -22.50
CA ALA A 119 -9.26 -5.70 -22.82
C ALA A 119 -10.29 -6.02 -21.72
N GLU A 120 -9.98 -5.75 -20.45
CA GLU A 120 -10.91 -5.91 -19.32
C GLU A 120 -12.07 -4.90 -19.38
N ASN A 121 -11.75 -3.62 -19.61
CA ASN A 121 -12.75 -2.53 -19.65
C ASN A 121 -12.48 -1.56 -20.80
N PRO A 122 -12.92 -1.87 -22.02
CA PRO A 122 -12.69 -1.02 -23.19
C PRO A 122 -13.48 0.29 -23.18
N ALA A 123 -14.49 0.41 -22.32
CA ALA A 123 -15.36 1.59 -22.25
C ALA A 123 -14.78 2.74 -21.46
N MET A 124 -13.77 2.48 -20.61
CA MET A 124 -13.16 3.49 -19.74
C MET A 124 -11.67 3.70 -20.07
N PRO A 125 -11.15 4.94 -19.90
CA PRO A 125 -9.71 5.15 -19.95
C PRO A 125 -9.02 4.39 -18.82
N VAL A 126 -7.85 3.83 -19.08
CA VAL A 126 -7.07 3.10 -18.06
C VAL A 126 -6.49 4.09 -17.05
N PRO A 127 -6.81 3.96 -15.75
CA PRO A 127 -6.25 4.80 -14.69
C PRO A 127 -4.74 4.59 -14.53
N VAL A 128 -4.02 5.68 -14.31
CA VAL A 128 -2.54 5.68 -14.25
C VAL A 128 -2.02 4.83 -13.09
N ASP A 129 -2.68 4.84 -11.96
CA ASP A 129 -2.29 4.11 -10.76
C ASP A 129 -2.43 2.58 -10.91
N LEU A 130 -3.27 2.09 -11.82
CA LEU A 130 -3.39 0.66 -12.13
C LEU A 130 -2.27 0.13 -13.03
N VAL A 131 -1.46 1.01 -13.63
CA VAL A 131 -0.32 0.61 -14.49
C VAL A 131 1.02 1.09 -13.95
N THR A 132 1.05 1.96 -12.94
CA THR A 132 2.30 2.48 -12.36
C THR A 132 2.56 1.87 -10.99
N THR A 133 3.79 1.38 -10.80
CA THR A 133 4.23 0.88 -9.48
C THR A 133 4.29 2.03 -8.48
N SER A 134 3.97 1.74 -7.22
CA SER A 134 4.25 2.67 -6.12
C SER A 134 5.75 2.71 -5.81
N ALA A 135 6.21 3.79 -5.18
CA ALA A 135 7.61 3.91 -4.78
C ALA A 135 8.00 2.90 -3.66
N SER A 136 7.04 2.53 -2.82
CA SER A 136 7.23 1.54 -1.75
C SER A 136 7.01 0.09 -2.20
N GLY A 137 6.22 -0.12 -3.26
CA GLY A 137 5.69 -1.44 -3.63
C GLY A 137 4.67 -2.01 -2.64
N LEU A 138 4.25 -1.22 -1.64
CA LEU A 138 3.38 -1.62 -0.53
C LEU A 138 2.15 -0.71 -0.40
N ASP A 139 1.86 0.14 -1.39
CA ASP A 139 0.77 1.11 -1.35
C ASP A 139 -0.59 0.40 -1.18
N PRO A 140 -1.32 0.63 -0.07
CA PRO A 140 -2.61 0.00 0.17
C PRO A 140 -3.75 0.63 -0.61
N ASP A 141 -3.51 1.80 -1.22
CA ASP A 141 -4.54 2.64 -1.79
C ASP A 141 -4.49 2.67 -3.32
N ILE A 142 -5.66 2.86 -3.93
CA ILE A 142 -5.84 3.20 -5.34
C ILE A 142 -6.69 4.48 -5.44
N SER A 143 -6.67 5.12 -6.62
CA SER A 143 -7.55 6.25 -6.89
C SER A 143 -9.02 5.80 -6.95
N PRO A 144 -9.99 6.71 -6.70
CA PRO A 144 -11.40 6.43 -6.96
C PRO A 144 -11.66 6.01 -8.41
N GLU A 145 -10.94 6.59 -9.36
CA GLU A 145 -10.98 6.24 -10.78
C GLU A 145 -10.50 4.80 -11.00
N GLY A 146 -9.41 4.40 -10.33
CA GLY A 146 -8.88 3.04 -10.35
C GLY A 146 -9.84 2.01 -9.75
N ALA A 147 -10.57 2.38 -8.70
CA ALA A 147 -11.64 1.55 -8.15
C ALA A 147 -12.83 1.46 -9.10
N LEU A 148 -13.35 2.61 -9.61
CA LEU A 148 -14.49 2.64 -10.52
C LEU A 148 -14.24 1.87 -11.83
N PHE A 149 -13.01 1.87 -12.32
CA PHE A 149 -12.60 1.10 -13.50
C PHE A 149 -12.85 -0.41 -13.32
N GLN A 150 -12.66 -0.94 -12.12
CA GLN A 150 -12.76 -2.37 -11.79
C GLN A 150 -14.19 -2.81 -11.41
N VAL A 151 -15.14 -1.87 -11.24
CA VAL A 151 -16.51 -2.17 -10.75
C VAL A 151 -17.21 -3.24 -11.57
N SER A 152 -17.17 -3.14 -12.91
CA SER A 152 -17.90 -4.07 -13.79
C SER A 152 -17.38 -5.50 -13.65
N ARG A 153 -16.06 -5.70 -13.58
CA ARG A 153 -15.43 -7.00 -13.34
C ARG A 153 -15.87 -7.59 -12.00
N VAL A 154 -15.72 -6.80 -10.92
CA VAL A 154 -16.05 -7.25 -9.56
C VAL A 154 -17.54 -7.56 -9.41
N ALA A 155 -18.41 -6.69 -9.93
CA ALA A 155 -19.87 -6.88 -9.93
C ALA A 155 -20.27 -8.18 -10.62
N LYS A 156 -19.71 -8.43 -11.80
CA LYS A 156 -19.94 -9.66 -12.57
C LYS A 156 -19.44 -10.89 -11.82
N ALA A 157 -18.23 -10.86 -11.28
CA ALA A 157 -17.63 -12.00 -10.58
C ALA A 157 -18.38 -12.34 -9.28
N ARG A 158 -19.00 -11.35 -8.62
CA ARG A 158 -19.77 -11.53 -7.39
C ARG A 158 -21.27 -11.70 -7.62
N ASN A 159 -21.73 -11.60 -8.86
CA ASN A 159 -23.15 -11.57 -9.20
C ASN A 159 -23.92 -10.49 -8.39
N MET A 160 -23.31 -9.30 -8.27
CA MET A 160 -23.85 -8.12 -7.58
C MET A 160 -24.24 -7.05 -8.59
N PRO A 161 -25.26 -6.20 -8.29
CA PRO A 161 -25.52 -5.01 -9.08
C PRO A 161 -24.32 -4.04 -9.06
N GLU A 162 -23.94 -3.49 -10.21
CA GLU A 162 -22.84 -2.51 -10.30
C GLU A 162 -23.06 -1.30 -9.39
N ASP A 163 -24.30 -0.81 -9.28
CA ASP A 163 -24.63 0.32 -8.42
C ASP A 163 -24.31 0.05 -6.94
N ARG A 164 -24.52 -1.21 -6.49
CA ARG A 164 -24.14 -1.60 -5.13
C ARG A 164 -22.62 -1.61 -4.94
N VAL A 165 -21.88 -2.08 -5.93
CA VAL A 165 -20.42 -2.07 -5.90
C VAL A 165 -19.90 -0.63 -5.94
N ARG A 166 -20.48 0.26 -6.78
CA ARG A 166 -20.17 1.70 -6.82
C ARG A 166 -20.42 2.38 -5.48
N GLN A 167 -21.52 2.05 -4.84
CA GLN A 167 -21.84 2.57 -3.51
C GLN A 167 -20.78 2.16 -2.48
N LEU A 168 -20.33 0.90 -2.48
CA LEU A 168 -19.25 0.42 -1.59
C LEU A 168 -17.93 1.16 -1.85
N VAL A 169 -17.59 1.43 -3.11
CA VAL A 169 -16.43 2.27 -3.45
C VAL A 169 -16.56 3.66 -2.85
N ALA A 170 -17.72 4.32 -3.01
CA ALA A 170 -17.96 5.66 -2.47
C ALA A 170 -17.89 5.68 -0.94
N GLU A 171 -18.47 4.70 -0.26
CA GLU A 171 -18.45 4.55 1.20
C GLU A 171 -17.03 4.32 1.76
N ASN A 172 -16.13 3.70 0.97
CA ASN A 172 -14.74 3.41 1.34
C ASN A 172 -13.73 4.40 0.72
N THR A 173 -14.20 5.51 0.15
CA THR A 173 -13.34 6.58 -0.38
C THR A 173 -13.01 7.58 0.73
N THR A 174 -11.73 7.71 1.05
CA THR A 174 -11.22 8.76 1.94
C THR A 174 -10.94 10.01 1.13
N GLY A 175 -11.55 11.12 1.50
CA GLY A 175 -11.33 12.44 0.87
C GLY A 175 -10.03 13.10 1.31
N ARG A 176 -9.80 14.33 0.82
CA ARG A 176 -8.67 15.17 1.22
C ARG A 176 -8.75 15.56 2.69
N LEU A 177 -7.63 15.57 3.38
CA LEU A 177 -7.55 16.06 4.76
C LEU A 177 -7.94 17.54 4.82
N ALA A 178 -8.94 17.86 5.65
CA ALA A 178 -9.54 19.20 5.75
C ALA A 178 -10.00 19.77 4.39
N GLY A 179 -10.24 18.93 3.37
CA GLY A 179 -10.62 19.35 2.03
C GLY A 179 -9.49 19.94 1.17
N LEU A 180 -8.27 20.04 1.70
CA LEU A 180 -7.15 20.75 1.09
C LEU A 180 -5.95 19.88 0.78
N LEU A 181 -5.57 18.98 1.71
CA LEU A 181 -4.33 18.22 1.64
C LEU A 181 -4.55 16.77 1.18
N GLY A 182 -3.69 16.29 0.29
CA GLY A 182 -3.72 14.95 -0.27
C GLY A 182 -4.70 14.81 -1.42
N GLU A 183 -4.85 13.58 -1.89
CA GLU A 183 -5.81 13.22 -2.94
C GLU A 183 -6.83 12.21 -2.40
N PRO A 184 -8.04 12.14 -2.97
CA PRO A 184 -9.00 11.09 -2.64
C PRO A 184 -8.40 9.71 -2.93
N ARG A 185 -8.62 8.77 -2.02
CA ARG A 185 -8.07 7.42 -2.15
C ARG A 185 -9.04 6.36 -1.61
N VAL A 186 -8.88 5.15 -2.09
CA VAL A 186 -9.66 3.98 -1.68
C VAL A 186 -8.71 2.91 -1.19
N ASN A 187 -8.82 2.52 0.07
CA ASN A 187 -8.04 1.41 0.63
C ASN A 187 -8.57 0.08 0.11
N VAL A 188 -7.73 -0.65 -0.62
CA VAL A 188 -8.13 -1.88 -1.32
C VAL A 188 -8.53 -2.98 -0.35
N LEU A 189 -7.79 -3.15 0.76
CA LEU A 189 -8.11 -4.16 1.76
C LEU A 189 -9.45 -3.87 2.45
N ALA A 190 -9.65 -2.63 2.89
CA ALA A 190 -10.91 -2.22 3.52
C ALA A 190 -12.12 -2.41 2.59
N LEU A 191 -11.98 -2.01 1.31
CA LEU A 191 -13.01 -2.18 0.30
C LEU A 191 -13.33 -3.67 0.03
N ASN A 192 -12.31 -4.52 -0.08
CA ASN A 192 -12.50 -5.96 -0.28
C ASN A 192 -13.18 -6.64 0.93
N LEU A 193 -12.84 -6.22 2.14
CA LEU A 193 -13.53 -6.68 3.36
C LEU A 193 -15.00 -6.21 3.41
N ALA A 194 -15.28 -4.99 2.97
CA ALA A 194 -16.65 -4.48 2.86
C ALA A 194 -17.47 -5.25 1.82
N LEU A 195 -16.87 -5.64 0.70
CA LEU A 195 -17.50 -6.51 -0.31
C LEU A 195 -17.86 -7.89 0.27
N ASP A 196 -16.95 -8.51 1.02
CA ASP A 196 -17.21 -9.81 1.63
C ASP A 196 -18.33 -9.72 2.69
N ALA A 197 -18.37 -8.66 3.47
CA ALA A 197 -19.45 -8.42 4.42
C ALA A 197 -20.80 -8.15 3.76
N ALA A 198 -20.81 -7.55 2.56
CA ALA A 198 -22.03 -7.29 1.80
C ALA A 198 -22.59 -8.55 1.10
N ALA A 199 -21.73 -9.52 0.76
CA ALA A 199 -22.13 -10.78 0.14
C ALA A 199 -22.70 -11.81 1.14
N SER A 200 -22.47 -11.62 2.45
CA SER A 200 -22.94 -12.50 3.52
C SER A 200 -24.32 -12.12 4.08
N LYS A 201 -24.95 -11.09 3.50
CA LYS A 201 -26.32 -10.64 3.81
C LYS A 201 -27.27 -10.98 2.67
#